data_0507e5aae8e0a476aa819181a992ce55
#
_entry.id   0507e5aae8e0a476aa819181a992ce55
#
_cell.length_a   1.000
_cell.length_b   1.000
_cell.length_c   1.000
_cell.angle_alpha   90.00
_cell.angle_beta   90.00
_cell.angle_gamma   90.00
#
_symmetry.space_group_name_H-M   'P 1'
#
loop_
_entity.id
_entity.type
_entity.pdbx_description
1 polymer ?
#
loop_
_entity_poly.entity_id
_entity_poly.type
_entity_poly.pdbx_seq_one_letter_code
_entity_poly.pdbx_strand_id
1 'polypeptide(L)'
;MQFGRTYEEFEVGAVYKHWPGKTVTEYDDHLFCLLTMNHHPLHMDAHYAGKTTDFGRNVVVGNYVYSLLLGMSVPDVSGKAIANLEIESLRHVAPTFHGDTVYGETTVLDKWPSKSKDDRGIVHVETRGYKQDGTLVCVFRRKVMVPTETYIKERGGEQPGRPELREQGK
;
A
#
# COMPACT_ATOMS: atom_id res chain seq x y z
N MET A 1 -14.94 8.62 -8.61
CA MET A 1 -13.48 8.38 -8.43
C MET A 1 -13.25 6.91 -8.75
N GLN A 2 -12.35 6.60 -9.67
CA GLN A 2 -11.99 5.22 -9.98
C GLN A 2 -11.31 4.58 -8.77
N PHE A 3 -11.69 3.34 -8.43
CA PHE A 3 -11.11 2.60 -7.29
C PHE A 3 -10.57 1.25 -7.78
N GLY A 4 -9.28 1.19 -8.02
CA GLY A 4 -8.59 0.06 -8.65
C GLY A 4 -8.81 -0.01 -10.17
N ARG A 5 -8.10 -0.95 -10.79
CA ARG A 5 -8.07 -1.17 -12.25
C ARG A 5 -8.36 -2.62 -12.59
N THR A 6 -8.92 -2.84 -13.78
CA THR A 6 -8.97 -4.14 -14.44
C THR A 6 -7.63 -4.43 -15.13
N TYR A 7 -7.44 -5.67 -15.56
CA TYR A 7 -6.19 -6.09 -16.21
C TYR A 7 -5.87 -5.28 -17.48
N GLU A 8 -6.89 -4.93 -18.25
CA GLU A 8 -6.78 -4.17 -19.49
C GLU A 8 -6.30 -2.74 -19.26
N GLU A 9 -6.73 -2.13 -18.15
CA GLU A 9 -6.42 -0.73 -17.78
C GLU A 9 -4.97 -0.51 -17.30
N PHE A 10 -4.18 -1.57 -17.11
CA PHE A 10 -2.76 -1.45 -16.79
C PHE A 10 -1.92 -1.36 -18.04
N GLU A 11 -0.97 -0.45 -18.06
CA GLU A 11 0.04 -0.30 -19.11
C GLU A 11 1.44 -0.48 -18.50
N VAL A 12 2.28 -1.32 -19.15
CA VAL A 12 3.67 -1.51 -18.72
C VAL A 12 4.43 -0.20 -18.86
N GLY A 13 5.15 0.19 -17.82
CA GLY A 13 5.85 1.48 -17.73
C GLY A 13 5.02 2.62 -17.16
N ALA A 14 3.70 2.48 -17.00
CA ALA A 14 2.87 3.49 -16.36
C ALA A 14 3.29 3.72 -14.90
N VAL A 15 3.23 4.97 -14.46
CA VAL A 15 3.53 5.40 -13.09
C VAL A 15 2.29 6.03 -12.46
N TYR A 16 1.85 5.49 -11.35
CA TYR A 16 0.72 5.99 -10.56
C TYR A 16 1.25 6.69 -9.31
N LYS A 17 1.02 7.99 -9.19
CA LYS A 17 1.36 8.79 -8.01
C LYS A 17 0.18 8.77 -7.04
N HIS A 18 0.41 8.24 -5.84
CA HIS A 18 -0.64 8.09 -4.84
C HIS A 18 -0.87 9.38 -4.07
N TRP A 19 -2.14 9.75 -3.91
CA TRP A 19 -2.56 10.94 -3.17
C TRP A 19 -3.77 10.60 -2.27
N PRO A 20 -3.83 11.17 -1.04
CA PRO A 20 -2.86 12.07 -0.42
C PRO A 20 -1.65 11.35 0.19
N GLY A 21 -0.62 12.12 0.58
CA GLY A 21 0.43 11.66 1.46
C GLY A 21 -0.07 11.52 2.92
N LYS A 22 0.72 10.83 3.77
CA LYS A 22 0.40 10.65 5.20
C LYS A 22 1.57 11.11 6.06
N THR A 23 1.33 12.07 6.95
CA THR A 23 2.27 12.40 8.02
C THR A 23 2.19 11.31 9.10
N VAL A 24 3.31 10.67 9.38
CA VAL A 24 3.42 9.61 10.39
C VAL A 24 3.51 10.26 11.76
N THR A 25 2.54 9.95 12.62
CA THR A 25 2.53 10.41 14.01
C THR A 25 3.10 9.34 14.94
N GLU A 26 3.48 9.74 16.16
CA GLU A 26 3.86 8.81 17.22
C GLU A 26 2.73 7.80 17.51
N TYR A 27 1.48 8.27 17.49
CA TYR A 27 0.31 7.42 17.69
C TYR A 27 0.21 6.31 16.63
N ASP A 28 0.44 6.64 15.34
CA ASP A 28 0.38 5.66 14.25
C ASP A 28 1.39 4.52 14.47
N ASP A 29 2.62 4.88 14.82
CA ASP A 29 3.73 3.94 15.01
C ASP A 29 3.53 3.08 16.27
N HIS A 30 3.17 3.70 17.40
CA HIS A 30 2.93 2.98 18.64
C HIS A 30 1.71 2.07 18.54
N LEU A 31 0.63 2.49 17.88
CA LEU A 31 -0.52 1.63 17.64
C LEU A 31 -0.14 0.41 16.80
N PHE A 32 0.67 0.60 15.74
CA PHE A 32 1.17 -0.49 14.92
C PHE A 32 2.03 -1.46 15.74
N CYS A 33 2.92 -0.93 16.58
CA CYS A 33 3.73 -1.73 17.51
C CYS A 33 2.86 -2.59 18.43
N LEU A 34 1.83 -2.01 19.04
CA LEU A 34 0.90 -2.73 19.93
C LEU A 34 0.14 -3.83 19.19
N LEU A 35 -0.37 -3.54 18.00
CA LEU A 35 -1.13 -4.51 17.19
C LEU A 35 -0.27 -5.67 16.68
N THR A 36 1.02 -5.44 16.47
CA THR A 36 1.94 -6.45 15.92
C THR A 36 2.84 -7.11 16.98
N MET A 37 2.68 -6.73 18.25
CA MET A 37 3.52 -7.17 19.37
C MET A 37 5.02 -6.80 19.18
N ASN A 38 5.32 -5.75 18.43
CA ASN A 38 6.67 -5.25 18.24
C ASN A 38 7.04 -4.30 19.41
N HIS A 39 7.54 -4.87 20.49
CA HIS A 39 7.93 -4.12 21.68
C HIS A 39 9.41 -3.69 21.69
N HIS A 40 10.05 -3.56 20.51
CA HIS A 40 11.44 -3.11 20.48
C HIS A 40 11.55 -1.65 20.93
N PRO A 41 12.42 -1.33 21.93
CA PRO A 41 12.48 0.00 22.52
C PRO A 41 12.90 1.09 21.53
N LEU A 42 13.57 0.77 20.44
CA LEU A 42 13.87 1.72 19.36
C LEU A 42 12.63 2.45 18.85
N HIS A 43 11.47 1.78 18.85
CA HIS A 43 10.22 2.32 18.33
C HIS A 43 9.35 2.98 19.40
N MET A 44 9.45 2.54 20.67
CA MET A 44 8.47 2.89 21.70
C MET A 44 9.06 3.62 22.93
N ASP A 45 10.37 3.54 23.16
CA ASP A 45 11.05 4.17 24.28
C ASP A 45 11.93 5.31 23.79
N ALA A 46 11.43 6.55 23.92
CA ALA A 46 12.15 7.72 23.45
C ALA A 46 13.44 7.99 24.25
N HIS A 47 13.49 7.60 25.53
CA HIS A 47 14.70 7.74 26.33
C HIS A 47 15.77 6.78 25.85
N TYR A 48 15.40 5.53 25.63
CA TYR A 48 16.30 4.52 25.06
C TYR A 48 16.82 4.94 23.67
N ALA A 49 15.91 5.30 22.76
CA ALA A 49 16.27 5.70 21.41
C ALA A 49 17.19 6.92 21.38
N GLY A 50 16.94 7.88 22.27
CA GLY A 50 17.76 9.10 22.38
C GLY A 50 19.13 8.91 22.99
N LYS A 51 19.34 7.86 23.80
CA LYS A 51 20.61 7.64 24.52
C LYS A 51 21.48 6.55 23.94
N THR A 52 20.87 5.53 23.29
CA THR A 52 21.56 4.27 22.96
C THR A 52 21.60 3.99 21.46
N THR A 53 21.02 4.83 20.62
CA THR A 53 21.02 4.62 19.18
C THR A 53 21.60 5.83 18.44
N ASP A 54 22.19 5.58 17.28
CA ASP A 54 22.73 6.64 16.41
C ASP A 54 21.64 7.56 15.84
N PHE A 55 20.37 7.13 15.92
CA PHE A 55 19.22 7.93 15.45
C PHE A 55 18.86 9.07 16.40
N GLY A 56 19.19 8.98 17.69
CA GLY A 56 18.89 9.99 18.70
C GLY A 56 17.41 10.21 18.99
N ARG A 57 16.54 9.39 18.43
CA ARG A 57 15.06 9.44 18.57
C ARG A 57 14.41 8.15 18.08
N ASN A 58 13.13 7.96 18.39
CA ASN A 58 12.39 6.81 17.87
C ASN A 58 12.37 6.79 16.34
N VAL A 59 12.58 5.60 15.79
CA VAL A 59 12.43 5.29 14.36
C VAL A 59 11.10 4.60 14.14
N VAL A 60 10.36 5.01 13.13
CA VAL A 60 9.10 4.37 12.73
C VAL A 60 9.38 2.93 12.26
N VAL A 61 8.53 1.99 12.67
CA VAL A 61 8.64 0.58 12.24
C VAL A 61 8.63 0.49 10.72
N GLY A 62 9.65 -0.12 10.13
CA GLY A 62 9.74 -0.23 8.67
C GLY A 62 8.54 -0.94 8.04
N ASN A 63 8.01 -1.98 8.70
CA ASN A 63 6.81 -2.68 8.22
C ASN A 63 5.55 -1.81 8.27
N TYR A 64 5.47 -0.81 9.18
CA TYR A 64 4.41 0.20 9.13
C TYR A 64 4.51 1.02 7.85
N VAL A 65 5.71 1.52 7.51
CA VAL A 65 5.95 2.31 6.29
C VAL A 65 5.58 1.51 5.04
N TYR A 66 5.98 0.23 4.98
CA TYR A 66 5.58 -0.68 3.91
C TYR A 66 4.06 -0.83 3.83
N SER A 67 3.39 -1.10 4.95
CA SER A 67 1.93 -1.28 5.00
C SER A 67 1.17 -0.01 4.62
N LEU A 68 1.68 1.16 5.03
CA LEU A 68 1.14 2.46 4.65
C LEU A 68 1.19 2.65 3.13
N LEU A 69 2.35 2.43 2.50
CA LEU A 69 2.53 2.55 1.06
C LEU A 69 1.69 1.54 0.28
N LEU A 70 1.57 0.31 0.79
CA LEU A 70 0.67 -0.69 0.23
C LEU A 70 -0.78 -0.18 0.24
N GLY A 71 -1.23 0.36 1.38
CA GLY A 71 -2.56 0.96 1.53
C GLY A 71 -2.78 2.15 0.59
N MET A 72 -1.81 3.06 0.48
CA MET A 72 -1.86 4.21 -0.43
C MET A 72 -2.02 3.79 -1.90
N SER A 73 -1.43 2.64 -2.27
CA SER A 73 -1.51 2.12 -3.64
C SER A 73 -2.86 1.44 -3.98
N VAL A 74 -3.71 1.18 -3.00
CA VAL A 74 -4.98 0.45 -3.22
C VAL A 74 -5.89 1.16 -4.23
N PRO A 75 -6.18 2.46 -4.12
CA PRO A 75 -7.09 3.13 -5.07
C PRO A 75 -6.60 3.06 -6.52
N ASP A 76 -5.30 3.09 -6.74
CA ASP A 76 -4.71 3.12 -8.08
C ASP A 76 -4.36 1.75 -8.65
N VAL A 77 -4.02 0.79 -7.80
CA VAL A 77 -3.46 -0.51 -8.24
C VAL A 77 -4.37 -1.67 -7.85
N SER A 78 -4.67 -1.84 -6.58
CA SER A 78 -5.25 -3.08 -6.08
C SER A 78 -6.68 -2.99 -5.57
N GLY A 79 -7.40 -1.87 -5.81
CA GLY A 79 -8.79 -1.71 -5.36
C GLY A 79 -9.77 -2.74 -5.94
N LYS A 80 -9.50 -3.26 -7.13
CA LYS A 80 -10.27 -4.36 -7.75
C LYS A 80 -9.55 -5.72 -7.68
N ALA A 81 -8.38 -5.80 -7.00
CA ALA A 81 -7.58 -7.03 -7.00
C ALA A 81 -8.33 -8.22 -6.40
N ILE A 82 -8.13 -9.36 -7.03
CA ILE A 82 -8.61 -10.65 -6.53
C ILE A 82 -7.71 -11.16 -5.40
N ALA A 83 -6.38 -10.99 -5.55
CA ALA A 83 -5.40 -11.40 -4.55
C ALA A 83 -4.07 -10.66 -4.72
N ASN A 84 -3.37 -10.44 -3.62
CA ASN A 84 -1.96 -10.12 -3.61
C ASN A 84 -1.20 -11.43 -3.51
N LEU A 85 -0.49 -11.82 -4.57
CA LEU A 85 0.07 -13.18 -4.70
C LEU A 85 1.42 -13.31 -4.01
N GLU A 86 2.26 -12.27 -4.14
CA GLU A 86 3.65 -12.35 -3.73
C GLU A 86 4.20 -10.96 -3.43
N ILE A 87 5.02 -10.84 -2.41
CA ILE A 87 5.96 -9.76 -2.21
C ILE A 87 7.34 -10.30 -2.60
N GLU A 88 7.79 -9.94 -3.79
CA GLU A 88 9.05 -10.44 -4.36
C GLU A 88 10.27 -9.86 -3.64
N SER A 89 10.19 -8.59 -3.28
CA SER A 89 11.25 -7.89 -2.55
C SER A 89 10.70 -6.75 -1.71
N LEU A 90 11.33 -6.48 -0.58
CA LEU A 90 11.08 -5.33 0.29
C LEU A 90 12.41 -4.80 0.82
N ARG A 91 12.66 -3.51 0.64
CA ARG A 91 13.84 -2.83 1.18
C ARG A 91 13.43 -1.57 1.94
N HIS A 92 13.87 -1.47 3.17
CA HIS A 92 13.90 -0.23 3.95
C HIS A 92 15.19 0.50 3.61
N VAL A 93 15.08 1.64 2.91
CA VAL A 93 16.24 2.34 2.30
C VAL A 93 16.80 3.40 3.25
N ALA A 94 15.91 4.15 3.90
CA ALA A 94 16.27 5.16 4.89
C ALA A 94 15.25 5.16 6.04
N PRO A 95 15.63 5.63 7.23
CA PRO A 95 14.72 5.70 8.36
C PRO A 95 13.62 6.75 8.13
N THR A 96 12.43 6.42 8.62
CA THR A 96 11.31 7.35 8.76
C THR A 96 11.13 7.70 10.23
N PHE A 97 10.81 8.94 10.53
CA PHE A 97 10.62 9.42 11.89
C PHE A 97 9.22 9.98 12.09
N HIS A 98 8.77 10.08 13.34
CA HIS A 98 7.54 10.80 13.67
C HIS A 98 7.62 12.24 13.17
N GLY A 99 6.58 12.70 12.47
CA GLY A 99 6.52 14.00 11.79
C GLY A 99 6.93 13.97 10.32
N ASP A 100 7.57 12.91 9.82
CA ASP A 100 7.81 12.76 8.39
C ASP A 100 6.49 12.51 7.64
N THR A 101 6.33 13.13 6.47
CA THR A 101 5.20 12.87 5.58
C THR A 101 5.64 11.95 4.44
N VAL A 102 4.99 10.81 4.33
CA VAL A 102 5.28 9.79 3.31
C VAL A 102 4.37 9.98 2.11
N TYR A 103 4.94 9.95 0.92
CA TYR A 103 4.30 9.92 -0.38
C TYR A 103 4.69 8.64 -1.11
N GLY A 104 3.85 8.16 -2.00
CA GLY A 104 4.10 6.92 -2.73
C GLY A 104 3.83 7.04 -4.22
N GLU A 105 4.54 6.24 -5.00
CA GLU A 105 4.25 6.01 -6.41
C GLU A 105 4.45 4.53 -6.76
N THR A 106 3.73 4.06 -7.76
CA THR A 106 3.85 2.68 -8.24
C THR A 106 4.06 2.66 -9.74
N THR A 107 5.09 1.95 -10.18
CA THR A 107 5.39 1.67 -11.58
C THR A 107 4.94 0.27 -11.95
N VAL A 108 4.27 0.12 -13.08
CA VAL A 108 3.94 -1.18 -13.67
C VAL A 108 5.18 -1.71 -14.38
N LEU A 109 5.74 -2.82 -13.88
CA LEU A 109 6.95 -3.43 -14.44
C LEU A 109 6.61 -4.39 -15.58
N ASP A 110 5.55 -5.19 -15.41
CA ASP A 110 5.12 -6.20 -16.37
C ASP A 110 3.67 -6.61 -16.09
N LYS A 111 3.02 -7.25 -17.08
CA LYS A 111 1.72 -7.90 -16.90
C LYS A 111 1.56 -9.09 -17.84
N TRP A 112 0.85 -10.13 -17.40
CA TRP A 112 0.54 -11.30 -18.21
C TRP A 112 -0.80 -11.93 -17.80
N PRO A 113 -1.50 -12.62 -18.73
CA PRO A 113 -2.75 -13.30 -18.42
C PRO A 113 -2.50 -14.47 -17.45
N SER A 114 -3.51 -14.81 -16.68
CA SER A 114 -3.45 -15.99 -15.82
C SER A 114 -3.40 -17.27 -16.66
N LYS A 115 -2.58 -18.24 -16.22
CA LYS A 115 -2.46 -19.55 -16.88
C LYS A 115 -3.65 -20.48 -16.64
N SER A 116 -4.42 -20.24 -15.59
CA SER A 116 -5.48 -21.15 -15.14
C SER A 116 -6.89 -20.66 -15.43
N LYS A 117 -7.04 -19.36 -15.70
CA LYS A 117 -8.34 -18.72 -15.97
C LYS A 117 -8.14 -17.54 -16.90
N ASP A 118 -9.05 -17.35 -17.85
CA ASP A 118 -9.04 -16.29 -18.85
C ASP A 118 -9.68 -14.97 -18.36
N ASP A 119 -10.37 -15.00 -17.21
CA ASP A 119 -11.08 -13.87 -16.61
C ASP A 119 -10.21 -12.96 -15.73
N ARG A 120 -8.88 -13.21 -15.67
CA ARG A 120 -7.94 -12.49 -14.79
C ARG A 120 -6.54 -12.48 -15.33
N GLY A 121 -5.73 -11.55 -14.85
CA GLY A 121 -4.31 -11.48 -15.14
C GLY A 121 -3.49 -11.15 -13.92
N ILE A 122 -2.18 -11.16 -14.08
CA ILE A 122 -1.20 -10.80 -13.06
C ILE A 122 -0.51 -9.51 -13.49
N VAL A 123 -0.37 -8.58 -12.57
CA VAL A 123 0.36 -7.32 -12.76
C VAL A 123 1.52 -7.30 -11.77
N HIS A 124 2.73 -7.11 -12.29
CA HIS A 124 3.96 -6.98 -11.52
C HIS A 124 4.27 -5.49 -11.37
N VAL A 125 4.38 -5.02 -10.14
CA VAL A 125 4.55 -3.61 -9.83
C VAL A 125 5.67 -3.37 -8.84
N GLU A 126 6.32 -2.20 -8.95
CA GLU A 126 7.25 -1.67 -7.96
C GLU A 126 6.65 -0.40 -7.34
N THR A 127 6.55 -0.40 -6.02
CA THR A 127 6.12 0.78 -5.25
C THR A 127 7.31 1.38 -4.53
N ARG A 128 7.45 2.71 -4.62
CA ARG A 128 8.47 3.52 -3.97
C ARG A 128 7.82 4.51 -3.04
N GLY A 129 8.37 4.65 -1.84
CA GLY A 129 7.94 5.61 -0.83
C GLY A 129 9.01 6.65 -0.58
N TYR A 130 8.60 7.91 -0.55
CA TYR A 130 9.47 9.07 -0.35
C TYR A 130 8.96 9.92 0.81
N LYS A 131 9.88 10.60 1.49
CA LYS A 131 9.53 11.67 2.42
C LYS A 131 9.28 12.98 1.68
N GLN A 132 8.79 13.98 2.42
CA GLN A 132 8.54 15.34 1.93
C GLN A 132 9.75 16.04 1.30
N ASP A 133 10.96 15.62 1.65
CA ASP A 133 12.23 16.14 1.12
C ASP A 133 12.76 15.34 -0.09
N GLY A 134 12.00 14.35 -0.56
CA GLY A 134 12.39 13.46 -1.67
C GLY A 134 13.25 12.26 -1.26
N THR A 135 13.57 12.10 0.02
CA THR A 135 14.34 10.94 0.51
C THR A 135 13.56 9.65 0.30
N LEU A 136 14.14 8.70 -0.45
CA LEU A 136 13.58 7.36 -0.64
C LEU A 136 13.69 6.56 0.67
N VAL A 137 12.55 6.07 1.19
CA VAL A 137 12.50 5.35 2.46
C VAL A 137 12.19 3.86 2.32
N CYS A 138 11.38 3.50 1.31
CA CYS A 138 10.96 2.12 1.11
C CYS A 138 10.78 1.81 -0.38
N VAL A 139 11.18 0.62 -0.79
CA VAL A 139 10.92 0.08 -2.14
C VAL A 139 10.48 -1.36 -2.00
N PHE A 140 9.39 -1.72 -2.69
CA PHE A 140 8.97 -3.12 -2.75
C PHE A 140 8.37 -3.47 -4.10
N ARG A 141 8.50 -4.75 -4.47
CA ARG A 141 7.90 -5.34 -5.67
C ARG A 141 6.90 -6.39 -5.27
N ARG A 142 5.79 -6.42 -5.98
CA ARG A 142 4.74 -7.41 -5.75
C ARG A 142 4.03 -7.83 -7.03
N LYS A 143 3.42 -9.02 -6.98
CA LYS A 143 2.55 -9.54 -8.02
C LYS A 143 1.12 -9.54 -7.53
N VAL A 144 0.24 -8.88 -8.27
CA VAL A 144 -1.17 -8.70 -7.94
C VAL A 144 -2.02 -9.38 -9.00
N MET A 145 -2.94 -10.23 -8.58
CA MET A 145 -3.95 -10.80 -9.45
C MET A 145 -5.13 -9.85 -9.55
N VAL A 146 -5.43 -9.41 -10.77
CA VAL A 146 -6.52 -8.46 -11.05
C VAL A 146 -7.52 -9.07 -12.03
N PRO A 147 -8.82 -8.71 -11.92
CA PRO A 147 -9.85 -9.20 -12.82
C PRO A 147 -9.74 -8.55 -14.21
N THR A 148 -10.26 -9.21 -15.24
CA THR A 148 -10.57 -8.58 -16.52
C THR A 148 -11.87 -7.80 -16.45
N GLU A 149 -12.13 -6.95 -17.45
CA GLU A 149 -13.44 -6.30 -17.59
C GLU A 149 -14.59 -7.32 -17.71
N THR A 150 -14.36 -8.44 -18.39
CA THR A 150 -15.33 -9.52 -18.53
C THR A 150 -15.71 -10.10 -17.17
N TYR A 151 -14.73 -10.37 -16.31
CA TYR A 151 -14.97 -10.83 -14.94
C TYR A 151 -15.89 -9.90 -14.15
N ILE A 152 -15.64 -8.58 -14.26
CA ILE A 152 -16.45 -7.56 -13.57
C ILE A 152 -17.89 -7.56 -14.10
N LYS A 153 -18.06 -7.59 -15.43
CA LYS A 153 -19.39 -7.61 -16.09
C LYS A 153 -20.21 -8.84 -15.72
N GLU A 154 -19.61 -10.02 -15.73
CA GLU A 154 -20.29 -11.30 -15.42
C GLU A 154 -20.73 -11.40 -13.95
N ARG A 155 -20.03 -10.74 -13.04
CA ARG A 155 -20.32 -10.76 -11.59
C ARG A 155 -21.17 -9.61 -11.10
N GLY A 156 -21.85 -8.89 -12.01
CA GLY A 156 -22.84 -7.85 -11.68
C GLY A 156 -22.25 -6.44 -11.54
N GLY A 157 -21.09 -6.20 -12.16
CA GLY A 157 -20.50 -4.86 -12.20
C GLY A 157 -19.69 -4.46 -10.97
N GLU A 158 -19.33 -3.20 -10.95
CA GLU A 158 -18.54 -2.60 -9.87
C GLU A 158 -19.32 -2.61 -8.56
N GLN A 159 -18.74 -3.18 -7.54
CA GLN A 159 -19.17 -3.19 -6.13
C GLN A 159 -20.70 -3.27 -5.89
N PRO A 160 -21.20 -4.11 -5.01
CA PRO A 160 -22.60 -4.04 -4.62
C PRO A 160 -22.89 -2.58 -4.26
N GLY A 161 -23.81 -1.96 -5.02
CA GLY A 161 -24.21 -0.59 -4.79
C GLY A 161 -24.55 -0.37 -3.31
N ARG A 162 -24.40 0.86 -2.83
CA ARG A 162 -24.86 1.23 -1.49
C ARG A 162 -26.23 0.59 -1.27
N PRO A 163 -26.46 -0.21 -0.21
CA PRO A 163 -27.78 -0.76 0.04
C PRO A 163 -28.78 0.39 -0.02
N GLU A 164 -29.82 0.25 -0.84
CA GLU A 164 -30.92 1.21 -0.82
C GLU A 164 -31.43 1.28 0.62
N LEU A 165 -31.40 2.48 1.19
CA LEU A 165 -31.98 2.71 2.50
C LEU A 165 -33.47 2.37 2.35
N ARG A 166 -33.91 1.27 2.98
CA ARG A 166 -35.34 1.00 3.08
C ARG A 166 -35.97 2.19 3.78
N GLU A 167 -36.80 2.95 3.05
CA GLU A 167 -37.65 3.94 3.70
C GLU A 167 -38.42 3.21 4.78
N GLN A 168 -38.15 3.56 6.03
CA GLN A 168 -38.97 3.09 7.13
C GLN A 168 -40.34 3.68 6.91
N GLY A 169 -41.29 2.82 6.51
CA GLY A 169 -42.68 3.19 6.32
C GLY A 169 -43.18 3.92 7.56
N LYS A 170 -43.80 5.06 7.30
CA LYS A 170 -44.57 5.83 8.28
C LYS A 170 -45.67 4.98 8.90
#